data_0d66cd389e82e06f21e061433bfc89e8
#
_entry.id   0d66cd389e82e06f21e061433bfc89e8
#
_cell.length_a   1.000
_cell.length_b   1.000
_cell.length_c   1.000
_cell.angle_alpha   90.00
_cell.angle_beta   90.00
_cell.angle_gamma   90.00
#
_symmetry.space_group_name_H-M   'P 1'
#
loop_
_entity.id
_entity.type
_entity.pdbx_description
1 polymer ?
#
loop_
_entity_poly.entity_id
_entity_poly.type
_entity_poly.pdbx_seq_one_letter_code
_entity_poly.pdbx_strand_id
1 'polypeptide(L)'
;TLIGTTESEYTGGLAHPSITAAEQAYLLDMASRYFQRDLGVHDVVWTFAGLRPLLAASLDDPKSVTRDYVIDFDRSGPPLLSMYGGKLTTYRKLAEQVVDLLAPALGLASSAWTGAIPLPGGDMPDGDFAGFLAQAQVSHGWLAPTLLHRYARAYGTRIGRLLAGCSQVTDLGEEVLPGLYAQEIHYLRTVEFARTAQDILYRRSKLGVHLAADSEKTLDEWLA
;
A
#
# COMPACT_ATOMS: atom_id res chain seq x y z
N THR A 1 -3.08 -3.74 15.59
CA THR A 1 -1.61 -3.92 15.47
C THR A 1 -1.33 -4.88 14.32
N LEU A 2 -0.33 -4.57 13.49
CA LEU A 2 0.19 -5.47 12.47
C LEU A 2 1.38 -6.24 13.07
N ILE A 3 1.36 -7.56 12.94
CA ILE A 3 2.42 -8.46 13.42
C ILE A 3 3.00 -9.20 12.20
N GLY A 4 4.31 -9.29 12.10
CA GLY A 4 5.06 -9.97 11.05
C GLY A 4 6.56 -9.81 11.32
N THR A 5 7.39 -10.58 10.65
CA THR A 5 7.09 -11.38 9.46
C THR A 5 7.68 -12.77 9.62
N THR A 6 7.17 -13.74 8.87
CA THR A 6 7.83 -15.01 8.61
C THR A 6 8.38 -15.00 7.18
N GLU A 7 9.26 -15.93 6.86
CA GLU A 7 9.77 -16.16 5.52
C GLU A 7 10.06 -17.65 5.36
N SER A 8 9.43 -18.25 4.36
CA SER A 8 9.61 -19.66 4.02
C SER A 8 9.67 -19.84 2.51
N GLU A 9 10.34 -20.90 2.07
CA GLU A 9 10.31 -21.27 0.66
C GLU A 9 8.88 -21.67 0.26
N TYR A 10 8.42 -21.11 -0.87
CA TYR A 10 7.05 -21.31 -1.33
C TYR A 10 7.03 -22.07 -2.66
N THR A 11 6.39 -23.23 -2.64
CA THR A 11 6.27 -24.14 -3.81
C THR A 11 4.85 -24.20 -4.37
N GLY A 12 3.92 -23.40 -3.83
CA GLY A 12 2.51 -23.37 -4.22
C GLY A 12 2.21 -22.52 -5.45
N GLY A 13 0.93 -22.36 -5.76
CA GLY A 13 0.46 -21.52 -6.86
C GLY A 13 0.65 -20.02 -6.58
N LEU A 14 1.10 -19.26 -7.57
CA LEU A 14 1.49 -17.84 -7.42
C LEU A 14 0.30 -16.89 -7.19
N ALA A 15 -0.93 -17.31 -7.53
CA ALA A 15 -2.09 -16.41 -7.53
C ALA A 15 -2.55 -16.00 -6.14
N HIS A 16 -2.50 -16.90 -5.16
CA HIS A 16 -3.10 -16.69 -3.83
C HIS A 16 -2.22 -17.25 -2.71
N PRO A 17 -1.02 -16.65 -2.45
CA PRO A 17 -0.22 -17.07 -1.31
C PRO A 17 -0.98 -16.75 -0.02
N SER A 18 -0.93 -17.65 0.94
CA SER A 18 -1.58 -17.50 2.25
C SER A 18 -0.63 -17.93 3.36
N ILE A 19 -0.83 -17.36 4.54
CA ILE A 19 -0.11 -17.77 5.73
C ILE A 19 -0.53 -19.19 6.14
N THR A 20 0.44 -20.00 6.57
CA THR A 20 0.18 -21.32 7.13
C THR A 20 -0.21 -21.23 8.61
N ALA A 21 -0.91 -22.26 9.12
CA ALA A 21 -1.25 -22.33 10.54
C ALA A 21 0.00 -22.33 11.45
N ALA A 22 1.09 -22.92 11.00
CA ALA A 22 2.35 -22.94 11.74
C ALA A 22 3.00 -21.54 11.83
N GLU A 23 3.00 -20.77 10.73
CA GLU A 23 3.50 -19.41 10.70
C GLU A 23 2.64 -18.48 11.57
N GLN A 24 1.31 -18.65 11.53
CA GLN A 24 0.40 -17.89 12.37
C GLN A 24 0.64 -18.17 13.85
N ALA A 25 0.77 -19.45 14.24
CA ALA A 25 1.06 -19.84 15.62
C ALA A 25 2.41 -19.28 16.09
N TYR A 26 3.44 -19.33 15.26
CA TYR A 26 4.74 -18.74 15.54
C TYR A 26 4.66 -17.22 15.81
N LEU A 27 3.96 -16.50 14.95
CA LEU A 27 3.81 -15.04 15.10
C LEU A 27 3.04 -14.67 16.35
N LEU A 28 1.99 -15.43 16.71
CA LEU A 28 1.22 -15.21 17.93
C LEU A 28 2.06 -15.49 19.17
N ASP A 29 2.84 -16.59 19.21
CA ASP A 29 3.76 -16.89 20.32
C ASP A 29 4.81 -15.79 20.48
N MET A 30 5.44 -15.38 19.40
CA MET A 30 6.44 -14.31 19.43
C MET A 30 5.86 -12.99 19.92
N ALA A 31 4.66 -12.61 19.46
CA ALA A 31 4.01 -11.38 19.85
C ALA A 31 3.57 -11.41 21.32
N SER A 32 3.06 -12.55 21.83
CA SER A 32 2.63 -12.71 23.22
C SER A 32 3.72 -12.39 24.22
N ARG A 33 5.01 -12.53 23.86
CA ARG A 33 6.15 -12.15 24.71
C ARG A 33 6.28 -10.65 24.98
N TYR A 34 5.62 -9.82 24.17
CA TYR A 34 5.68 -8.35 24.24
C TYR A 34 4.36 -7.72 24.67
N PHE A 35 3.29 -8.50 24.78
CA PHE A 35 1.98 -8.03 25.24
C PHE A 35 1.71 -8.51 26.66
N GLN A 36 0.80 -7.83 27.38
CA GLN A 36 0.42 -8.17 28.75
C GLN A 36 -0.47 -9.43 28.83
N ARG A 37 -0.95 -9.92 27.70
CA ARG A 37 -1.78 -11.12 27.60
C ARG A 37 -1.30 -11.99 26.45
N ASP A 38 -1.59 -13.29 26.56
CA ASP A 38 -1.38 -14.21 25.47
C ASP A 38 -2.35 -13.92 24.32
N LEU A 39 -1.84 -13.97 23.10
CA LEU A 39 -2.61 -13.79 21.88
C LEU A 39 -2.99 -15.14 21.28
N GLY A 40 -4.25 -15.30 20.91
CA GLY A 40 -4.78 -16.51 20.29
C GLY A 40 -5.27 -16.28 18.87
N VAL A 41 -5.62 -17.36 18.17
CA VAL A 41 -6.15 -17.30 16.79
C VAL A 41 -7.42 -16.44 16.72
N HIS A 42 -8.22 -16.40 17.78
CA HIS A 42 -9.43 -15.57 17.88
C HIS A 42 -9.15 -14.05 17.93
N ASP A 43 -7.91 -13.63 18.20
CA ASP A 43 -7.50 -12.22 18.17
C ASP A 43 -7.10 -11.78 16.75
N VAL A 44 -6.97 -12.72 15.82
CA VAL A 44 -6.56 -12.44 14.44
C VAL A 44 -7.76 -11.99 13.62
N VAL A 45 -7.74 -10.73 13.21
CA VAL A 45 -8.81 -10.12 12.41
C VAL A 45 -8.58 -10.34 10.91
N TRP A 46 -7.32 -10.32 10.48
CA TRP A 46 -6.96 -10.45 9.07
C TRP A 46 -5.53 -10.93 8.91
N THR A 47 -5.28 -11.68 7.84
CA THR A 47 -3.96 -12.17 7.46
C THR A 47 -3.69 -11.90 6.00
N PHE A 48 -2.42 -11.72 5.64
CA PHE A 48 -1.99 -11.66 4.26
C PHE A 48 -0.59 -12.24 4.09
N ALA A 49 -0.30 -12.72 2.90
CA ALA A 49 1.02 -13.17 2.50
C ALA A 49 1.38 -12.58 1.13
N GLY A 50 2.66 -12.54 0.83
CA GLY A 50 3.18 -12.07 -0.44
C GLY A 50 4.40 -12.89 -0.85
N LEU A 51 4.71 -12.91 -2.14
CA LEU A 51 5.87 -13.61 -2.69
C LEU A 51 7.00 -12.62 -2.91
N ARG A 52 8.21 -13.02 -2.56
CA ARG A 52 9.43 -12.30 -2.94
C ARG A 52 10.07 -13.01 -4.13
N PRO A 53 10.12 -12.39 -5.30
CA PRO A 53 10.90 -12.92 -6.42
C PRO A 53 12.39 -12.65 -6.14
N LEU A 54 13.06 -13.63 -5.53
CA LEU A 54 14.50 -13.58 -5.29
C LEU A 54 15.24 -14.19 -6.47
N LEU A 55 16.39 -13.61 -6.83
CA LEU A 55 17.30 -14.22 -7.79
C LEU A 55 17.95 -15.45 -7.15
N ALA A 56 17.84 -16.59 -7.81
CA ALA A 56 18.57 -17.78 -7.42
C ALA A 56 20.07 -17.60 -7.73
N ALA A 57 20.81 -17.07 -6.77
CA ALA A 57 22.26 -16.91 -6.92
C ALA A 57 23.03 -18.23 -6.68
N SER A 58 22.49 -19.12 -5.88
CA SER A 58 22.87 -20.54 -5.75
C SER A 58 21.72 -21.29 -5.09
N LEU A 59 21.50 -22.53 -5.53
CA LEU A 59 20.48 -23.41 -4.96
C LEU A 59 20.86 -23.97 -3.58
N ASP A 60 22.10 -23.71 -3.12
CA ASP A 60 22.68 -24.39 -1.96
C ASP A 60 22.42 -23.70 -0.62
N ASP A 61 22.05 -22.40 -0.61
CA ASP A 61 21.69 -21.71 0.64
C ASP A 61 20.65 -20.58 0.39
N PRO A 62 19.36 -20.81 0.65
CA PRO A 62 18.31 -19.79 0.53
C PRO A 62 18.54 -18.54 1.40
N LYS A 63 19.34 -18.65 2.47
CA LYS A 63 19.64 -17.51 3.36
C LYS A 63 20.71 -16.58 2.81
N SER A 64 21.52 -17.06 1.85
CA SER A 64 22.57 -16.27 1.20
C SER A 64 22.07 -15.50 -0.04
N VAL A 65 20.81 -15.69 -0.45
CA VAL A 65 20.24 -15.04 -1.63
C VAL A 65 20.16 -13.54 -1.40
N THR A 66 20.79 -12.77 -2.29
CA THR A 66 20.74 -11.31 -2.22
C THR A 66 19.32 -10.79 -2.36
N ARG A 67 18.97 -9.81 -1.54
CA ARG A 67 17.71 -9.07 -1.63
C ARG A 67 17.87 -7.78 -2.44
N ASP A 68 19.01 -7.56 -3.05
CA ASP A 68 19.25 -6.40 -3.90
C ASP A 68 18.73 -6.70 -5.32
N TYR A 69 18.50 -5.66 -6.08
CA TYR A 69 18.07 -5.76 -7.46
C TYR A 69 19.26 -5.97 -8.39
N VAL A 70 18.98 -6.62 -9.52
CA VAL A 70 19.91 -6.72 -10.65
C VAL A 70 19.26 -6.06 -11.85
N ILE A 71 20.04 -5.25 -12.57
CA ILE A 71 19.66 -4.64 -13.83
C ILE A 71 20.47 -5.31 -14.92
N ASP A 72 19.78 -5.93 -15.86
CA ASP A 72 20.34 -6.49 -17.07
C ASP A 72 19.97 -5.64 -18.27
N PHE A 73 20.96 -5.16 -19.01
CA PHE A 73 20.76 -4.26 -20.14
C PHE A 73 21.32 -4.89 -21.41
N ASP A 74 20.47 -5.59 -22.17
CA ASP A 74 20.79 -6.14 -23.48
C ASP A 74 20.78 -5.06 -24.56
N ARG A 75 21.88 -4.96 -25.32
CA ARG A 75 22.08 -4.04 -26.44
C ARG A 75 22.39 -4.76 -27.74
N SER A 76 22.23 -6.08 -27.78
CA SER A 76 22.49 -6.89 -28.98
C SER A 76 21.48 -6.67 -30.11
N GLY A 77 20.30 -6.12 -29.75
CA GLY A 77 19.23 -5.73 -30.65
C GLY A 77 18.62 -4.38 -30.23
N PRO A 78 17.31 -4.20 -30.39
CA PRO A 78 16.63 -3.08 -29.76
C PRO A 78 16.91 -3.09 -28.25
N PRO A 79 17.28 -1.93 -27.66
CA PRO A 79 17.66 -1.89 -26.26
C PRO A 79 16.57 -2.47 -25.33
N LEU A 80 16.91 -3.51 -24.56
CA LEU A 80 16.03 -4.16 -23.60
C LEU A 80 16.67 -4.10 -22.22
N LEU A 81 16.00 -3.45 -21.26
CA LEU A 81 16.43 -3.41 -19.88
C LEU A 81 15.47 -4.24 -19.02
N SER A 82 16.03 -5.24 -18.33
CA SER A 82 15.30 -6.13 -17.43
C SER A 82 15.71 -5.87 -15.98
N MET A 83 14.74 -5.82 -15.08
CA MET A 83 14.97 -5.62 -13.65
C MET A 83 14.49 -6.86 -12.88
N TYR A 84 15.32 -7.35 -11.99
CA TYR A 84 15.04 -8.53 -11.17
C TYR A 84 15.22 -8.23 -9.70
N GLY A 85 14.26 -8.64 -8.85
CA GLY A 85 14.32 -8.48 -7.40
C GLY A 85 14.11 -7.05 -6.94
N GLY A 86 14.73 -6.69 -5.82
CA GLY A 86 14.65 -5.36 -5.22
C GLY A 86 13.68 -5.27 -4.04
N LYS A 87 13.82 -4.19 -3.28
CA LYS A 87 13.01 -3.87 -2.11
C LYS A 87 12.11 -2.67 -2.40
N LEU A 88 10.93 -2.65 -1.79
CA LEU A 88 10.06 -1.47 -1.85
C LEU A 88 10.80 -0.18 -1.42
N THR A 89 11.69 -0.28 -0.46
CA THR A 89 12.46 0.86 0.05
C THR A 89 13.53 1.40 -0.92
N THR A 90 13.92 0.63 -1.94
CA THR A 90 14.94 1.03 -2.92
C THR A 90 14.35 1.45 -4.27
N TYR A 91 13.01 1.39 -4.43
CA TYR A 91 12.33 1.64 -5.72
C TYR A 91 12.74 2.94 -6.41
N ARG A 92 12.87 4.04 -5.65
CA ARG A 92 13.19 5.35 -6.19
C ARG A 92 14.60 5.38 -6.81
N LYS A 93 15.58 4.83 -6.08
CA LYS A 93 16.97 4.73 -6.59
C LYS A 93 17.09 3.79 -7.77
N LEU A 94 16.38 2.67 -7.73
CA LEU A 94 16.29 1.74 -8.87
C LEU A 94 15.71 2.46 -10.10
N ALA A 95 14.63 3.20 -9.95
CA ALA A 95 14.01 3.94 -11.04
C ALA A 95 14.96 4.99 -11.64
N GLU A 96 15.67 5.77 -10.81
CA GLU A 96 16.70 6.73 -11.28
C GLU A 96 17.78 6.01 -12.09
N GLN A 97 18.32 4.91 -11.57
CA GLN A 97 19.38 4.16 -12.24
C GLN A 97 18.92 3.55 -13.58
N VAL A 98 17.69 3.05 -13.66
CA VAL A 98 17.10 2.54 -14.90
C VAL A 98 16.97 3.66 -15.95
N VAL A 99 16.49 4.83 -15.55
CA VAL A 99 16.36 5.97 -16.46
C VAL A 99 17.73 6.45 -16.93
N ASP A 100 18.73 6.52 -16.05
CA ASP A 100 20.10 6.91 -16.39
C ASP A 100 20.73 5.95 -17.42
N LEU A 101 20.46 4.64 -17.29
CA LEU A 101 20.95 3.62 -18.24
C LEU A 101 20.26 3.71 -19.62
N LEU A 102 18.97 4.05 -19.65
CA LEU A 102 18.18 4.15 -20.89
C LEU A 102 18.34 5.51 -21.58
N ALA A 103 18.62 6.59 -20.86
CA ALA A 103 18.65 7.93 -21.37
C ALA A 103 19.53 8.10 -22.64
N PRO A 104 20.76 7.56 -22.70
CA PRO A 104 21.58 7.64 -23.90
C PRO A 104 20.95 6.98 -25.12
N ALA A 105 20.29 5.83 -24.95
CA ALA A 105 19.62 5.11 -26.05
C ALA A 105 18.36 5.84 -26.57
N LEU A 106 17.74 6.66 -25.71
CA LEU A 106 16.54 7.46 -26.01
C LEU A 106 16.89 8.89 -26.44
N GLY A 107 18.16 9.28 -26.45
CA GLY A 107 18.57 10.66 -26.74
C GLY A 107 18.10 11.67 -25.70
N LEU A 108 17.88 11.24 -24.46
CA LEU A 108 17.41 12.08 -23.36
C LEU A 108 18.60 12.57 -22.51
N ALA A 109 18.54 13.85 -22.11
CA ALA A 109 19.36 14.35 -21.01
C ALA A 109 18.61 14.05 -19.70
N SER A 110 19.23 13.28 -18.80
CA SER A 110 18.64 12.91 -17.51
C SER A 110 19.54 13.39 -16.38
N SER A 111 18.92 13.87 -15.33
CA SER A 111 19.56 14.08 -14.02
C SER A 111 18.59 13.60 -12.93
N ALA A 112 19.12 12.97 -11.90
CA ALA A 112 18.32 12.51 -10.77
C ALA A 112 17.64 13.71 -10.06
N TRP A 113 16.32 13.68 -9.96
CA TRP A 113 15.51 14.75 -9.35
C TRP A 113 14.48 14.22 -8.34
N THR A 114 14.17 12.94 -8.39
CA THR A 114 13.06 12.36 -7.60
C THR A 114 13.28 12.43 -6.10
N GLY A 115 14.54 12.64 -5.65
CA GLY A 115 14.86 12.77 -4.23
C GLY A 115 14.33 14.03 -3.56
N ALA A 116 14.08 15.08 -4.35
CA ALA A 116 13.58 16.35 -3.85
C ALA A 116 12.06 16.51 -3.98
N ILE A 117 11.38 15.53 -4.61
CA ILE A 117 9.94 15.60 -4.85
C ILE A 117 9.22 14.72 -3.82
N PRO A 118 8.25 15.26 -3.06
CA PRO A 118 7.43 14.46 -2.17
C PRO A 118 6.56 13.48 -2.95
N LEU A 119 6.24 12.35 -2.32
CA LEU A 119 5.22 11.45 -2.84
C LEU A 119 3.84 12.13 -2.85
N PRO A 120 2.96 11.76 -3.79
CA PRO A 120 1.60 12.29 -3.82
C PRO A 120 0.89 12.12 -2.47
N GLY A 121 0.41 13.22 -1.91
CA GLY A 121 -0.19 13.26 -0.59
C GLY A 121 0.80 13.58 0.55
N GLY A 122 2.11 13.52 0.29
CA GLY A 122 3.15 13.80 1.27
C GLY A 122 3.76 15.21 1.18
N ASP A 123 3.23 16.07 0.34
CA ASP A 123 3.68 17.45 0.11
C ASP A 123 3.22 18.42 1.22
N MET A 124 3.49 18.03 2.46
CA MET A 124 3.22 18.84 3.65
C MET A 124 4.50 19.62 4.00
N PRO A 125 4.41 20.94 4.21
CA PRO A 125 5.56 21.72 4.66
C PRO A 125 6.19 21.09 5.92
N ASP A 126 7.49 20.89 5.90
CA ASP A 126 8.28 20.31 7.00
C ASP A 126 7.79 18.92 7.50
N GLY A 127 6.91 18.26 6.76
CA GLY A 127 6.28 17.01 7.18
C GLY A 127 5.31 17.21 8.36
N ASP A 128 4.86 18.44 8.63
CA ASP A 128 3.98 18.78 9.76
C ASP A 128 2.55 18.30 9.50
N PHE A 129 2.27 17.07 9.90
CA PHE A 129 0.90 16.51 9.84
C PHE A 129 -0.09 17.26 10.74
N ALA A 130 0.34 17.75 11.90
CA ALA A 130 -0.58 18.45 12.83
C ALA A 130 -1.03 19.78 12.26
N GLY A 131 -0.13 20.57 11.70
CA GLY A 131 -0.44 21.81 10.99
C GLY A 131 -1.31 21.56 9.76
N PHE A 132 -0.99 20.52 8.97
CA PHE A 132 -1.85 20.12 7.84
C PHE A 132 -3.27 19.75 8.28
N LEU A 133 -3.42 18.94 9.34
CA LEU A 133 -4.72 18.56 9.86
C LEU A 133 -5.53 19.78 10.36
N ALA A 134 -4.89 20.69 11.08
CA ALA A 134 -5.53 21.92 11.54
C ALA A 134 -6.04 22.78 10.35
N GLN A 135 -5.25 22.91 9.30
CA GLN A 135 -5.67 23.62 8.09
C GLN A 135 -6.83 22.88 7.37
N ALA A 136 -6.76 21.55 7.28
CA ALA A 136 -7.83 20.74 6.72
C ALA A 136 -9.15 20.90 7.51
N GLN A 137 -9.08 21.02 8.85
CA GLN A 137 -10.24 21.29 9.69
C GLN A 137 -10.89 22.65 9.40
N VAL A 138 -10.08 23.67 9.12
CA VAL A 138 -10.61 24.98 8.70
C VAL A 138 -11.30 24.89 7.34
N SER A 139 -10.70 24.19 6.39
CA SER A 139 -11.20 24.08 5.02
C SER A 139 -12.41 23.15 4.88
N HIS A 140 -12.49 22.11 5.71
CA HIS A 140 -13.50 21.05 5.65
C HIS A 140 -14.22 20.83 6.99
N GLY A 141 -14.49 21.93 7.74
CA GLY A 141 -15.15 21.87 9.03
C GLY A 141 -16.57 21.29 9.03
N TRP A 142 -17.13 21.08 7.83
CA TRP A 142 -18.40 20.39 7.63
C TRP A 142 -18.32 18.86 7.77
N LEU A 143 -17.10 18.28 7.73
CA LEU A 143 -16.88 16.86 8.00
C LEU A 143 -16.79 16.59 9.50
N ALA A 144 -17.29 15.41 9.91
CA ALA A 144 -17.03 14.91 11.26
C ALA A 144 -15.51 14.81 11.51
N PRO A 145 -14.99 15.28 12.67
CA PRO A 145 -13.55 15.29 12.95
C PRO A 145 -12.87 13.93 12.79
N THR A 146 -13.55 12.85 13.14
CA THR A 146 -13.05 11.47 12.99
C THR A 146 -12.87 11.06 11.53
N LEU A 147 -13.83 11.42 10.66
CA LEU A 147 -13.77 11.14 9.23
C LEU A 147 -12.68 11.99 8.57
N LEU A 148 -12.61 13.27 8.90
CA LEU A 148 -11.57 14.16 8.39
C LEU A 148 -10.17 13.69 8.80
N HIS A 149 -9.98 13.29 10.06
CA HIS A 149 -8.70 12.74 10.53
C HIS A 149 -8.33 11.47 9.77
N ARG A 150 -9.28 10.56 9.53
CA ARG A 150 -9.06 9.35 8.73
C ARG A 150 -8.63 9.69 7.32
N TYR A 151 -9.32 10.60 6.65
CA TYR A 151 -8.96 11.07 5.31
C TYR A 151 -7.59 11.73 5.27
N ALA A 152 -7.29 12.59 6.23
CA ALA A 152 -5.99 13.25 6.34
C ALA A 152 -4.85 12.23 6.50
N ARG A 153 -5.06 11.19 7.32
CA ARG A 153 -4.08 10.11 7.52
C ARG A 153 -3.92 9.20 6.29
N ALA A 154 -5.02 8.92 5.58
CA ALA A 154 -5.01 8.00 4.45
C ALA A 154 -4.50 8.66 3.16
N TYR A 155 -4.87 9.91 2.92
CA TYR A 155 -4.68 10.58 1.63
C TYR A 155 -3.73 11.79 1.69
N GLY A 156 -3.42 12.29 2.87
CA GLY A 156 -2.59 13.49 3.03
C GLY A 156 -3.16 14.66 2.25
N THR A 157 -2.33 15.43 1.56
CA THR A 157 -2.78 16.61 0.78
C THR A 157 -3.71 16.24 -0.39
N ARG A 158 -3.78 14.96 -0.79
CA ARG A 158 -4.73 14.50 -1.80
C ARG A 158 -6.19 14.51 -1.33
N ILE A 159 -6.45 14.78 -0.05
CA ILE A 159 -7.80 15.03 0.48
C ILE A 159 -8.52 16.11 -0.34
N GLY A 160 -7.80 17.14 -0.82
CA GLY A 160 -8.38 18.17 -1.69
C GLY A 160 -8.90 17.62 -3.02
N ARG A 161 -8.27 16.56 -3.56
CA ARG A 161 -8.76 15.87 -4.77
C ARG A 161 -9.94 14.94 -4.47
N LEU A 162 -9.91 14.25 -3.33
CA LEU A 162 -11.00 13.39 -2.89
C LEU A 162 -12.27 14.20 -2.66
N LEU A 163 -12.15 15.38 -2.03
CA LEU A 163 -13.27 16.25 -1.66
C LEU A 163 -13.56 17.35 -2.69
N ALA A 164 -12.96 17.25 -3.90
CA ALA A 164 -13.20 18.26 -4.93
C ALA A 164 -14.71 18.37 -5.27
N GLY A 165 -15.25 19.57 -5.16
CA GLY A 165 -16.66 19.83 -5.40
C GLY A 165 -17.61 19.53 -4.21
N CYS A 166 -17.07 19.02 -3.09
CA CYS A 166 -17.87 18.77 -1.88
C CYS A 166 -17.79 19.98 -0.92
N SER A 167 -18.93 20.36 -0.35
CA SER A 167 -19.07 21.47 0.61
C SER A 167 -19.88 21.08 1.85
N GLN A 168 -20.54 19.93 1.84
CA GLN A 168 -21.37 19.38 2.89
C GLN A 168 -21.36 17.85 2.84
N VAL A 169 -21.81 17.18 3.91
CA VAL A 169 -21.76 15.71 4.02
C VAL A 169 -22.56 15.01 2.93
N THR A 170 -23.69 15.56 2.51
CA THR A 170 -24.53 14.99 1.44
C THR A 170 -23.82 14.93 0.08
N ASP A 171 -22.82 15.79 -0.14
CA ASP A 171 -22.03 15.77 -1.37
C ASP A 171 -21.09 14.56 -1.46
N LEU A 172 -20.82 13.85 -0.34
CA LEU A 172 -20.10 12.58 -0.32
C LEU A 172 -20.90 11.41 -0.91
N GLY A 173 -22.20 11.63 -1.15
CA GLY A 173 -23.13 10.60 -1.58
C GLY A 173 -23.51 9.64 -0.47
N GLU A 174 -23.92 8.43 -0.86
CA GLU A 174 -24.35 7.38 0.07
C GLU A 174 -23.20 6.93 0.99
N GLU A 175 -23.50 6.75 2.28
CA GLU A 175 -22.65 6.02 3.21
C GLU A 175 -22.88 4.52 3.02
N VAL A 176 -22.07 3.91 2.16
CA VAL A 176 -22.20 2.50 1.74
C VAL A 176 -21.87 1.53 2.86
N LEU A 177 -20.87 1.87 3.65
CA LEU A 177 -20.47 1.17 4.88
C LEU A 177 -20.10 2.22 5.94
N PRO A 178 -20.13 1.88 7.23
CA PRO A 178 -19.78 2.83 8.28
C PRO A 178 -18.47 3.58 8.01
N GLY A 179 -18.56 4.88 7.77
CA GLY A 179 -17.44 5.76 7.45
C GLY A 179 -16.89 5.64 6.01
N LEU A 180 -17.50 4.84 5.14
CA LEU A 180 -17.10 4.70 3.73
C LEU A 180 -18.21 5.25 2.81
N TYR A 181 -17.94 6.37 2.18
CA TYR A 181 -18.87 7.08 1.32
C TYR A 181 -18.63 6.81 -0.17
N ALA A 182 -19.66 6.94 -0.98
CA ALA A 182 -19.61 6.76 -2.43
C ALA A 182 -18.50 7.59 -3.10
N GLN A 183 -18.29 8.83 -2.66
CA GLN A 183 -17.23 9.72 -3.16
C GLN A 183 -15.82 9.14 -2.92
N GLU A 184 -15.58 8.54 -1.75
CA GLU A 184 -14.31 7.87 -1.47
C GLU A 184 -14.12 6.64 -2.34
N ILE A 185 -15.16 5.82 -2.51
CA ILE A 185 -15.13 4.66 -3.41
C ILE A 185 -14.81 5.10 -4.84
N HIS A 186 -15.46 6.15 -5.32
CA HIS A 186 -15.18 6.71 -6.65
C HIS A 186 -13.71 7.14 -6.78
N TYR A 187 -13.18 7.88 -5.80
CA TYR A 187 -11.78 8.29 -5.77
C TYR A 187 -10.84 7.07 -5.81
N LEU A 188 -11.08 6.06 -4.97
CA LEU A 188 -10.25 4.85 -4.91
C LEU A 188 -10.26 4.09 -6.24
N ARG A 189 -11.40 4.03 -6.92
CA ARG A 189 -11.53 3.36 -8.23
C ARG A 189 -10.85 4.13 -9.35
N THR A 190 -11.00 5.44 -9.39
CA THR A 190 -10.53 6.27 -10.51
C THR A 190 -9.08 6.73 -10.37
N VAL A 191 -8.58 6.87 -9.15
CA VAL A 191 -7.26 7.44 -8.84
C VAL A 191 -6.31 6.41 -8.25
N GLU A 192 -6.82 5.47 -7.47
CA GLU A 192 -6.02 4.50 -6.71
C GLU A 192 -6.12 3.06 -7.28
N PHE A 193 -6.73 2.91 -8.46
CA PHE A 193 -6.84 1.64 -9.20
C PHE A 193 -7.56 0.51 -8.45
N ALA A 194 -8.42 0.80 -7.48
CA ALA A 194 -9.23 -0.21 -6.82
C ALA A 194 -10.25 -0.81 -7.80
N ARG A 195 -10.38 -2.14 -7.83
CA ARG A 195 -11.28 -2.88 -8.72
C ARG A 195 -12.34 -3.66 -7.96
N THR A 196 -12.00 -4.19 -6.79
CA THR A 196 -12.82 -5.08 -5.98
C THR A 196 -13.08 -4.48 -4.61
N ALA A 197 -14.09 -5.00 -3.89
CA ALA A 197 -14.31 -4.65 -2.49
C ALA A 197 -13.05 -4.92 -1.64
N GLN A 198 -12.34 -6.00 -1.91
CA GLN A 198 -11.07 -6.32 -1.25
C GLN A 198 -9.99 -5.24 -1.46
N ASP A 199 -9.90 -4.66 -2.68
CA ASP A 199 -8.96 -3.55 -2.91
C ASP A 199 -9.31 -2.37 -2.03
N ILE A 200 -10.60 -2.00 -1.99
CA ILE A 200 -11.09 -0.85 -1.24
C ILE A 200 -10.88 -1.08 0.27
N LEU A 201 -11.35 -2.20 0.79
CA LEU A 201 -11.41 -2.46 2.23
C LEU A 201 -10.04 -2.79 2.84
N TYR A 202 -9.20 -3.57 2.15
CA TYR A 202 -7.97 -4.09 2.76
C TYR A 202 -6.69 -3.51 2.17
N ARG A 203 -6.68 -3.13 0.89
CA ARG A 203 -5.47 -2.62 0.23
C ARG A 203 -5.37 -1.10 0.23
N ARG A 204 -6.49 -0.38 0.23
CA ARG A 204 -6.52 1.10 0.18
C ARG A 204 -6.90 1.70 1.52
N SER A 205 -8.14 1.53 1.98
CA SER A 205 -8.65 2.20 3.18
C SER A 205 -8.29 1.52 4.50
N LYS A 206 -8.03 0.20 4.50
CA LYS A 206 -7.88 -0.65 5.68
C LYS A 206 -9.15 -0.74 6.56
N LEU A 207 -10.30 -0.24 6.08
CA LEU A 207 -11.54 -0.28 6.84
C LEU A 207 -12.02 -1.70 7.13
N GLY A 208 -11.73 -2.67 6.24
CA GLY A 208 -12.13 -4.08 6.42
C GLY A 208 -11.65 -4.72 7.72
N VAL A 209 -10.57 -4.23 8.32
CA VAL A 209 -10.10 -4.73 9.63
C VAL A 209 -10.87 -4.15 10.82
N HIS A 210 -11.79 -3.21 10.59
CA HIS A 210 -12.56 -2.52 11.63
C HIS A 210 -14.07 -2.68 11.45
N LEU A 211 -14.52 -3.16 10.30
CA LEU A 211 -15.92 -3.33 9.94
C LEU A 211 -16.40 -4.75 10.23
N ALA A 212 -17.71 -4.96 10.14
CA ALA A 212 -18.33 -6.29 10.28
C ALA A 212 -17.88 -7.26 9.16
N ALA A 213 -17.92 -8.55 9.44
CA ALA A 213 -17.41 -9.58 8.52
C ALA A 213 -18.15 -9.64 7.17
N ASP A 214 -19.39 -9.17 7.11
CA ASP A 214 -20.22 -9.13 5.90
C ASP A 214 -20.01 -7.86 5.04
N SER A 215 -19.18 -6.93 5.50
CA SER A 215 -18.95 -5.66 4.82
C SER A 215 -18.35 -5.82 3.41
N GLU A 216 -17.53 -6.85 3.19
CA GLU A 216 -16.99 -7.16 1.86
C GLU A 216 -18.11 -7.51 0.89
N LYS A 217 -19.02 -8.41 1.31
CA LYS A 217 -20.17 -8.80 0.50
C LYS A 217 -21.10 -7.61 0.21
N THR A 218 -21.41 -6.81 1.21
CA THR A 218 -22.25 -5.60 1.05
C THR A 218 -21.63 -4.64 0.03
N LEU A 219 -20.30 -4.44 0.09
CA LEU A 219 -19.62 -3.57 -0.86
C LEU A 219 -19.57 -4.17 -2.26
N ASP A 220 -19.37 -5.49 -2.41
CA ASP A 220 -19.40 -6.15 -3.72
C ASP A 220 -20.79 -6.04 -4.38
N GLU A 221 -21.88 -6.20 -3.60
CA GLU A 221 -23.25 -5.98 -4.08
C GLU A 221 -23.49 -4.53 -4.53
N TRP A 222 -22.91 -3.55 -3.84
CA TRP A 222 -23.01 -2.15 -4.22
C TRP A 222 -22.18 -1.79 -5.47
N LEU A 223 -21.07 -2.49 -5.70
CA LEU A 223 -20.18 -2.26 -6.85
C LEU A 223 -20.68 -2.91 -8.15
N ALA A 224 -21.60 -3.88 -8.08
CA ALA A 224 -22.14 -4.62 -9.22
C ALA A 224 -23.05 -3.76 -10.09
#